data_3d9050d94ba665bed20800685d9d3e88
#
_entry.id   3d9050d94ba665bed20800685d9d3e88
#
_cell.length_a   1.000
_cell.length_b   1.000
_cell.length_c   1.000
_cell.angle_alpha   90.00
_cell.angle_beta   90.00
_cell.angle_gamma   90.00
#
_symmetry.space_group_name_H-M   'P 1'
#
loop_
_entity.id
_entity.type
_entity.pdbx_description
1 polymer ?
#
loop_
_entity_poly.entity_id
_entity_poly.type
_entity_poly.pdbx_seq_one_letter_code
_entity_poly.pdbx_strand_id
1 'polypeptide(L)'
;MERIEPFEEGFVLALAPEFVLVIGLFTLMIVPNMGNAKFRIPLTQIRVPWLLGGRRGTVDSDPRLPGLFATVFFTVAFGLTAVSFLGGMNKTQIITPNGTTMLQVDEFSRMFELIFFGALALASAASVTRIPATSRADRSLTGLYNNRRQVDFYILLITTGLGMAVVALAQDLFMLFIGLELASFSTYVLVSFLKESKEGTEAG
;
A
#
# COMPACT_ATOMS: atom_id res chain seq x y z
N MET A 1 -28.04 2.68 -10.89
CA MET A 1 -27.38 1.96 -9.79
C MET A 1 -27.04 0.59 -10.33
N GLU A 2 -25.77 0.36 -10.54
CA GLU A 2 -25.27 -0.88 -11.12
C GLU A 2 -24.97 -1.85 -9.96
N ARG A 3 -25.40 -3.10 -10.09
CA ARG A 3 -25.10 -4.17 -9.12
C ARG A 3 -24.17 -5.16 -9.78
N ILE A 4 -23.05 -5.42 -9.13
CA ILE A 4 -22.00 -6.28 -9.68
C ILE A 4 -21.67 -7.35 -8.64
N GLU A 5 -21.65 -8.60 -9.07
CA GLU A 5 -21.11 -9.70 -8.25
C GLU A 5 -19.58 -9.71 -8.30
N PRO A 6 -18.90 -10.25 -7.27
CA PRO A 6 -17.46 -10.42 -7.30
C PRO A 6 -17.03 -11.22 -8.53
N PHE A 7 -16.00 -10.72 -9.23
CA PHE A 7 -15.47 -11.28 -10.48
C PHE A 7 -16.31 -11.13 -11.75
N GLU A 8 -17.43 -10.40 -11.73
CA GLU A 8 -18.13 -9.98 -12.95
C GLU A 8 -17.41 -8.85 -13.69
N GLU A 9 -17.84 -8.58 -14.91
CA GLU A 9 -17.32 -7.47 -15.70
C GLU A 9 -17.57 -6.14 -14.96
N GLY A 10 -16.52 -5.32 -14.86
CA GLY A 10 -16.58 -4.05 -14.13
C GLY A 10 -16.12 -4.10 -12.67
N PHE A 11 -16.09 -5.27 -12.02
CA PHE A 11 -15.61 -5.40 -10.63
C PHE A 11 -14.20 -4.84 -10.42
N VAL A 12 -13.26 -5.22 -11.29
CA VAL A 12 -11.88 -4.74 -11.24
C VAL A 12 -11.79 -3.24 -11.49
N LEU A 13 -12.62 -2.72 -12.39
CA LEU A 13 -12.64 -1.29 -12.70
C LEU A 13 -13.23 -0.47 -11.55
N ALA A 14 -14.30 -0.97 -10.94
CA ALA A 14 -14.94 -0.33 -9.79
C ALA A 14 -13.99 -0.22 -8.58
N LEU A 15 -13.13 -1.22 -8.37
CA LEU A 15 -12.16 -1.27 -7.27
C LEU A 15 -10.71 -1.06 -7.75
N ALA A 16 -10.51 -0.37 -8.87
CA ALA A 16 -9.18 -0.18 -9.45
C ALA A 16 -8.16 0.49 -8.48
N PRO A 17 -8.52 1.52 -7.70
CA PRO A 17 -7.59 2.11 -6.74
C PRO A 17 -7.13 1.13 -5.65
N GLU A 18 -8.07 0.33 -5.12
CA GLU A 18 -7.81 -0.67 -4.09
C GLU A 18 -6.93 -1.80 -4.64
N PHE A 19 -7.20 -2.25 -5.87
CA PHE A 19 -6.36 -3.25 -6.54
C PHE A 19 -4.93 -2.77 -6.75
N VAL A 20 -4.73 -1.49 -7.06
CA VAL A 20 -3.37 -0.90 -7.16
C VAL A 20 -2.64 -1.01 -5.83
N LEU A 21 -3.30 -0.71 -4.71
CA LEU A 21 -2.70 -0.85 -3.38
C LEU A 21 -2.41 -2.31 -3.01
N VAL A 22 -3.31 -3.25 -3.36
CA VAL A 22 -3.09 -4.69 -3.17
C VAL A 22 -1.86 -5.15 -3.96
N ILE A 23 -1.73 -4.74 -5.23
CA ILE A 23 -0.55 -5.03 -6.04
C ILE A 23 0.71 -4.42 -5.41
N GLY A 24 0.62 -3.19 -4.89
CA GLY A 24 1.70 -2.54 -4.15
C GLY A 24 2.13 -3.32 -2.92
N LEU A 25 1.17 -3.78 -2.13
CA LEU A 25 1.40 -4.62 -0.95
C LEU A 25 2.16 -5.91 -1.31
N PHE A 26 1.65 -6.65 -2.29
CA PHE A 26 2.30 -7.89 -2.75
C PHE A 26 3.68 -7.63 -3.35
N THR A 27 3.85 -6.54 -4.09
CA THR A 27 5.15 -6.14 -4.63
C THR A 27 6.17 -5.93 -3.51
N LEU A 28 5.81 -5.18 -2.47
CA LEU A 28 6.69 -4.95 -1.32
C LEU A 28 6.93 -6.21 -0.48
N MET A 29 5.98 -7.15 -0.43
CA MET A 29 6.17 -8.43 0.27
C MET A 29 7.08 -9.39 -0.50
N ILE A 30 6.91 -9.49 -1.81
CA ILE A 30 7.57 -10.52 -2.63
C ILE A 30 8.98 -10.07 -3.04
N VAL A 31 9.12 -8.84 -3.54
CA VAL A 31 10.37 -8.36 -4.14
C VAL A 31 11.57 -8.42 -3.18
N PRO A 32 11.48 -8.03 -1.89
CA PRO A 32 12.59 -8.15 -0.95
C PRO A 32 13.01 -9.59 -0.65
N ASN A 33 12.09 -10.53 -0.83
CA ASN A 33 12.28 -11.95 -0.49
C ASN A 33 12.79 -12.79 -1.67
N MET A 34 12.73 -12.29 -2.91
CA MET A 34 13.11 -13.04 -4.10
C MET A 34 14.64 -13.18 -4.32
N GLY A 35 15.46 -12.57 -3.48
CA GLY A 35 16.93 -12.72 -3.54
C GLY A 35 17.58 -12.04 -4.76
N ASN A 36 18.86 -12.37 -5.04
CA ASN A 36 19.71 -11.74 -6.07
C ASN A 36 19.36 -12.07 -7.54
N ALA A 37 18.15 -12.39 -7.87
CA ALA A 37 17.76 -12.63 -9.25
C ALA A 37 17.80 -11.30 -10.03
N LYS A 38 18.76 -11.17 -10.96
CA LYS A 38 18.75 -10.10 -11.96
C LYS A 38 17.62 -10.40 -12.94
N PHE A 39 16.51 -9.69 -12.83
CA PHE A 39 15.41 -9.84 -13.78
C PHE A 39 15.80 -9.21 -15.10
N ARG A 40 15.78 -9.99 -16.15
CA ARG A 40 15.96 -9.52 -17.53
C ARG A 40 14.57 -9.26 -18.10
N ILE A 41 14.26 -8.01 -18.37
CA ILE A 41 13.00 -7.69 -19.03
C ILE A 41 13.07 -8.30 -20.44
N PRO A 42 12.17 -9.26 -20.78
CA PRO A 42 12.10 -9.78 -22.14
C PRO A 42 11.82 -8.62 -23.09
N LEU A 43 12.50 -8.52 -24.19
CA LEU A 43 12.52 -7.47 -25.21
C LEU A 43 13.48 -6.29 -25.00
N THR A 44 14.07 -6.08 -23.84
CA THR A 44 15.05 -5.01 -23.64
C THR A 44 16.33 -5.58 -23.05
N GLN A 45 17.48 -5.03 -23.45
CA GLN A 45 18.77 -5.41 -22.86
C GLN A 45 19.01 -4.78 -21.48
N ILE A 46 18.00 -4.11 -20.94
CA ILE A 46 18.07 -3.41 -19.66
C ILE A 46 17.99 -4.45 -18.54
N ARG A 47 19.05 -4.56 -17.78
CA ARG A 47 19.09 -5.31 -16.53
C ARG A 47 18.59 -4.38 -15.43
N VAL A 48 17.36 -4.59 -14.97
CA VAL A 48 16.87 -3.92 -13.77
C VAL A 48 17.50 -4.63 -12.58
N PRO A 49 18.36 -3.94 -11.80
CA PRO A 49 18.79 -4.50 -10.52
C PRO A 49 17.55 -4.69 -9.67
N TRP A 50 17.41 -5.84 -9.00
CA TRP A 50 16.36 -6.07 -8.03
C TRP A 50 16.48 -5.03 -6.91
N LEU A 51 15.48 -4.20 -6.84
CA LEU A 51 15.42 -2.94 -6.14
C LEU A 51 15.46 -3.07 -4.61
N LEU A 52 15.22 -4.25 -4.07
CA LEU A 52 15.00 -4.47 -2.65
C LEU A 52 15.83 -5.64 -2.11
N GLY A 53 16.95 -5.92 -2.72
CA GLY A 53 17.84 -7.05 -2.49
C GLY A 53 17.88 -7.63 -1.09
N GLY A 54 17.41 -8.85 -0.97
CA GLY A 54 17.21 -9.57 0.28
C GLY A 54 18.21 -10.67 0.56
N ARG A 55 19.46 -10.65 0.10
CA ARG A 55 20.46 -11.65 0.54
C ARG A 55 21.86 -11.07 0.61
N ARG A 56 22.66 -11.59 1.56
CA ARG A 56 24.05 -11.22 1.84
C ARG A 56 24.83 -10.91 0.56
N GLY A 57 25.09 -9.64 0.29
CA GLY A 57 26.01 -9.21 -0.74
C GLY A 57 25.51 -8.26 -1.82
N THR A 58 24.23 -7.93 -1.90
CA THR A 58 23.71 -6.94 -2.85
C THR A 58 23.27 -5.67 -2.14
N VAL A 59 24.26 -4.89 -1.80
CA VAL A 59 24.13 -3.55 -1.22
C VAL A 59 23.84 -2.49 -2.30
N ASP A 60 23.45 -2.88 -3.49
CA ASP A 60 23.19 -1.96 -4.60
C ASP A 60 21.74 -1.42 -4.65
N SER A 61 20.88 -1.85 -3.74
CA SER A 61 19.54 -1.28 -3.63
C SER A 61 19.57 0.03 -2.84
N ASP A 62 19.03 1.08 -3.42
CA ASP A 62 18.82 2.34 -2.72
C ASP A 62 17.80 2.11 -1.58
N PRO A 63 18.15 2.37 -0.30
CA PRO A 63 17.25 2.19 0.83
C PRO A 63 15.97 3.06 0.75
N ARG A 64 15.93 4.04 -0.14
CA ARG A 64 14.76 4.90 -0.37
C ARG A 64 13.69 4.26 -1.27
N LEU A 65 14.03 3.20 -1.98
CA LEU A 65 13.16 2.60 -2.99
C LEU A 65 11.82 2.09 -2.45
N PRO A 66 11.73 1.41 -1.29
CA PRO A 66 10.44 0.99 -0.75
C PRO A 66 9.49 2.16 -0.53
N GLY A 67 10.02 3.29 -0.04
CA GLY A 67 9.24 4.50 0.17
C GLY A 67 8.80 5.16 -1.14
N LEU A 68 9.67 5.21 -2.13
CA LEU A 68 9.32 5.71 -3.46
C LEU A 68 8.23 4.84 -4.11
N PHE A 69 8.33 3.50 -4.01
CA PHE A 69 7.29 2.60 -4.50
C PHE A 69 5.95 2.84 -3.81
N ALA A 70 5.93 2.88 -2.48
CA ALA A 70 4.70 3.15 -1.73
C ALA A 70 4.09 4.50 -2.14
N THR A 71 4.91 5.55 -2.28
CA THR A 71 4.46 6.87 -2.75
C THR A 71 3.86 6.79 -4.16
N VAL A 72 4.48 6.06 -5.09
CA VAL A 72 3.96 5.86 -6.44
C VAL A 72 2.61 5.13 -6.39
N PHE A 73 2.49 4.04 -5.63
CA PHE A 73 1.22 3.31 -5.52
C PHE A 73 0.10 4.17 -4.94
N PHE A 74 0.35 4.94 -3.88
CA PHE A 74 -0.64 5.87 -3.35
C PHE A 74 -0.99 6.99 -4.33
N THR A 75 -0.02 7.53 -5.06
CA THR A 75 -0.27 8.57 -6.07
C THR A 75 -1.09 8.03 -7.24
N VAL A 76 -0.82 6.81 -7.69
CA VAL A 76 -1.60 6.15 -8.74
C VAL A 76 -3.02 5.86 -8.25
N ALA A 77 -3.18 5.32 -7.04
CA ALA A 77 -4.50 5.09 -6.43
C ALA A 77 -5.28 6.40 -6.31
N PHE A 78 -4.65 7.46 -5.80
CA PHE A 78 -5.23 8.81 -5.73
C PHE A 78 -5.67 9.32 -7.12
N GLY A 79 -4.81 9.17 -8.14
CA GLY A 79 -5.12 9.58 -9.51
C GLY A 79 -6.32 8.83 -10.11
N LEU A 80 -6.37 7.50 -9.91
CA LEU A 80 -7.51 6.68 -10.35
C LEU A 80 -8.81 7.08 -9.64
N THR A 81 -8.75 7.29 -8.32
CA THR A 81 -9.90 7.78 -7.55
C THR A 81 -10.35 9.16 -8.03
N ALA A 82 -9.40 10.08 -8.33
CA ALA A 82 -9.70 11.40 -8.84
C ALA A 82 -10.38 11.34 -10.22
N VAL A 83 -9.88 10.51 -11.13
CA VAL A 83 -10.51 10.31 -12.45
C VAL A 83 -11.91 9.73 -12.30
N SER A 84 -12.08 8.75 -11.42
CA SER A 84 -13.38 8.14 -11.10
C SER A 84 -14.35 9.18 -10.54
N PHE A 85 -13.92 9.99 -9.60
CA PHE A 85 -14.73 11.05 -8.97
C PHE A 85 -15.14 12.14 -9.96
N LEU A 86 -14.19 12.66 -10.76
CA LEU A 86 -14.44 13.72 -11.75
C LEU A 86 -15.23 13.23 -12.96
N GLY A 87 -15.13 11.95 -13.31
CA GLY A 87 -15.85 11.33 -14.41
C GLY A 87 -17.33 11.09 -14.12
N GLY A 88 -17.80 11.35 -12.91
CA GLY A 88 -19.21 11.16 -12.54
C GLY A 88 -19.65 9.70 -12.65
N MET A 89 -18.88 8.78 -12.09
CA MET A 89 -19.18 7.34 -12.16
C MET A 89 -20.56 7.03 -11.59
N ASN A 90 -21.26 6.12 -12.28
CA ASN A 90 -22.50 5.57 -11.77
C ASN A 90 -22.26 4.86 -10.43
N LYS A 91 -23.20 5.05 -9.52
CA LYS A 91 -23.18 4.36 -8.23
C LYS A 91 -23.17 2.85 -8.45
N THR A 92 -22.10 2.20 -8.01
CA THR A 92 -21.88 0.76 -8.18
C THR A 92 -21.97 0.07 -6.81
N GLN A 93 -22.74 -0.99 -6.72
CA GLN A 93 -22.86 -1.83 -5.52
C GLN A 93 -22.25 -3.20 -5.79
N ILE A 94 -21.36 -3.61 -4.90
CA ILE A 94 -20.80 -4.96 -4.92
C ILE A 94 -21.63 -5.80 -3.95
N ILE A 95 -22.29 -6.81 -4.50
CA ILE A 95 -23.25 -7.66 -3.78
C ILE A 95 -22.69 -9.07 -3.59
N THR A 96 -23.10 -9.73 -2.52
CA THR A 96 -22.86 -11.16 -2.35
C THR A 96 -23.78 -11.96 -3.25
N PRO A 97 -23.48 -13.27 -3.49
CA PRO A 97 -24.43 -14.17 -4.18
C PRO A 97 -25.82 -14.24 -3.52
N ASN A 98 -25.90 -13.91 -2.24
CA ASN A 98 -27.18 -13.84 -1.49
C ASN A 98 -27.91 -12.48 -1.65
N GLY A 99 -27.38 -11.56 -2.46
CA GLY A 99 -27.99 -10.26 -2.75
C GLY A 99 -27.76 -9.17 -1.68
N THR A 100 -26.92 -9.41 -0.66
CA THR A 100 -26.55 -8.38 0.32
C THR A 100 -25.44 -7.48 -0.22
N THR A 101 -25.59 -6.16 -0.07
CA THR A 101 -24.55 -5.21 -0.49
C THR A 101 -23.41 -5.19 0.53
N MET A 102 -22.21 -5.51 0.09
CA MET A 102 -21.01 -5.49 0.93
C MET A 102 -20.28 -4.16 0.83
N LEU A 103 -20.01 -3.71 -0.37
CA LEU A 103 -19.28 -2.49 -0.66
C LEU A 103 -20.10 -1.63 -1.64
N GLN A 104 -19.96 -0.33 -1.51
CA GLN A 104 -20.59 0.62 -2.42
C GLN A 104 -19.58 1.67 -2.86
N VAL A 105 -19.43 1.78 -4.16
CA VAL A 105 -18.64 2.82 -4.80
C VAL A 105 -19.59 3.94 -5.21
N ASP A 106 -19.46 5.10 -4.59
CA ASP A 106 -20.23 6.30 -4.93
C ASP A 106 -19.37 7.56 -4.73
N GLU A 107 -19.94 8.73 -4.98
CA GLU A 107 -19.22 10.00 -4.84
C GLU A 107 -18.73 10.24 -3.41
N PHE A 108 -19.52 9.81 -2.43
CA PHE A 108 -19.16 9.96 -1.01
C PHE A 108 -17.94 9.12 -0.66
N SER A 109 -17.93 7.84 -1.02
CA SER A 109 -16.80 6.95 -0.77
C SER A 109 -15.53 7.41 -1.51
N ARG A 110 -15.66 7.84 -2.77
CA ARG A 110 -14.53 8.37 -3.56
C ARG A 110 -13.96 9.66 -2.99
N MET A 111 -14.78 10.54 -2.43
CA MET A 111 -14.30 11.74 -1.74
C MET A 111 -13.42 11.37 -0.53
N PHE A 112 -13.85 10.39 0.29
CA PHE A 112 -13.05 9.94 1.42
C PHE A 112 -11.75 9.26 0.99
N GLU A 113 -11.79 8.42 -0.02
CA GLU A 113 -10.59 7.79 -0.58
C GLU A 113 -9.58 8.83 -1.11
N LEU A 114 -10.05 9.89 -1.78
CA LEU A 114 -9.17 10.98 -2.20
C LEU A 114 -8.43 11.61 -1.01
N ILE A 115 -9.13 11.87 0.09
CA ILE A 115 -8.53 12.40 1.30
C ILE A 115 -7.50 11.41 1.86
N PHE A 116 -7.86 10.14 1.98
CA PHE A 116 -7.00 9.12 2.57
C PHE A 116 -5.77 8.84 1.71
N PHE A 117 -5.94 8.60 0.42
CA PHE A 117 -4.81 8.30 -0.47
C PHE A 117 -3.91 9.52 -0.68
N GLY A 118 -4.48 10.72 -0.74
CA GLY A 118 -3.71 11.97 -0.80
C GLY A 118 -2.87 12.19 0.46
N ALA A 119 -3.46 12.01 1.64
CA ALA A 119 -2.75 12.13 2.91
C ALA A 119 -1.64 11.06 3.03
N LEU A 120 -1.92 9.81 2.66
CA LEU A 120 -0.94 8.71 2.70
C LEU A 120 0.17 8.86 1.67
N ALA A 121 -0.13 9.41 0.47
CA ALA A 121 0.89 9.74 -0.52
C ALA A 121 1.87 10.79 0.03
N LEU A 122 1.35 11.85 0.65
CA LEU A 122 2.17 12.88 1.28
C LEU A 122 2.97 12.34 2.47
N ALA A 123 2.34 11.55 3.34
CA ALA A 123 3.00 10.90 4.47
C ALA A 123 4.11 9.95 4.02
N SER A 124 3.84 9.14 3.00
CA SER A 124 4.82 8.25 2.38
C SER A 124 6.00 9.03 1.79
N ALA A 125 5.74 10.08 1.01
CA ALA A 125 6.78 10.94 0.43
C ALA A 125 7.64 11.60 1.51
N ALA A 126 7.02 12.14 2.56
CA ALA A 126 7.73 12.76 3.68
C ALA A 126 8.58 11.75 4.48
N SER A 127 8.15 10.51 4.60
CA SER A 127 8.87 9.47 5.34
C SER A 127 10.12 8.95 4.62
N VAL A 128 10.21 9.05 3.29
CA VAL A 128 11.36 8.62 2.49
C VAL A 128 12.67 9.26 2.97
N THR A 129 12.61 10.51 3.41
CA THR A 129 13.79 11.27 3.87
C THR A 129 14.03 11.16 5.38
N ARG A 130 13.06 10.72 6.16
CA ARG A 130 13.10 10.71 7.63
C ARG A 130 13.47 9.36 8.23
N ILE A 131 13.15 8.27 7.54
CA ILE A 131 13.52 6.94 8.01
C ILE A 131 15.03 6.76 7.75
N PRO A 132 15.84 6.46 8.78
CA PRO A 132 17.28 6.34 8.63
C PRO A 132 17.61 5.27 7.58
N ALA A 133 18.20 5.70 6.49
CA ALA A 133 18.71 4.81 5.47
C ALA A 133 20.16 4.49 5.83
N THR A 134 20.49 3.23 5.98
CA THR A 134 21.87 2.82 6.18
C THR A 134 22.66 3.05 4.89
N SER A 135 23.86 3.58 5.02
CA SER A 135 24.76 3.80 3.87
C SER A 135 24.95 2.51 3.05
N ARG A 136 25.02 2.64 1.72
CA ARG A 136 25.37 1.52 0.81
C ARG A 136 26.63 0.76 1.21
N ALA A 137 27.54 1.40 1.96
CA ALA A 137 28.79 0.82 2.42
C ALA A 137 28.64 -0.03 3.70
N ASP A 138 27.53 0.11 4.43
CA ASP A 138 27.34 -0.59 5.69
C ASP A 138 26.81 -2.02 5.42
N ARG A 139 27.75 -2.97 5.45
CA ARG A 139 27.48 -4.41 5.36
C ARG A 139 27.24 -5.07 6.72
N SER A 140 27.10 -4.28 7.77
CA SER A 140 26.83 -4.79 9.11
C SER A 140 25.45 -5.46 9.18
N LEU A 141 25.25 -6.35 10.15
CA LEU A 141 23.95 -6.96 10.43
C LEU A 141 22.90 -5.90 10.77
N THR A 142 23.33 -4.82 11.43
CA THR A 142 22.48 -3.67 11.78
C THR A 142 21.97 -2.94 10.53
N GLY A 143 22.84 -2.74 9.52
CA GLY A 143 22.45 -2.13 8.24
C GLY A 143 21.43 -2.95 7.47
N LEU A 144 21.62 -4.27 7.42
CA LEU A 144 20.66 -5.18 6.78
C LEU A 144 19.31 -5.20 7.51
N TYR A 145 19.31 -5.15 8.83
CA TYR A 145 18.11 -5.08 9.65
C TYR A 145 17.34 -3.79 9.42
N ASN A 146 18.02 -2.65 9.39
CA ASN A 146 17.39 -1.36 9.14
C ASN A 146 16.74 -1.26 7.77
N ASN A 147 17.38 -1.80 6.72
CA ASN A 147 16.81 -1.82 5.36
C ASN A 147 15.56 -2.68 5.27
N ARG A 148 15.51 -3.83 5.95
CA ARG A 148 14.34 -4.69 6.01
C ARG A 148 13.19 -4.02 6.76
N ARG A 149 13.49 -3.35 7.84
CA ARG A 149 12.54 -2.59 8.65
C ARG A 149 11.83 -1.48 7.86
N GLN A 150 12.51 -0.86 6.89
CA GLN A 150 11.85 0.12 6.01
C GLN A 150 10.76 -0.51 5.14
N VAL A 151 10.99 -1.69 4.59
CA VAL A 151 9.98 -2.41 3.80
C VAL A 151 8.75 -2.69 4.66
N ASP A 152 8.95 -3.19 5.88
CA ASP A 152 7.86 -3.51 6.80
C ASP A 152 7.03 -2.26 7.15
N PHE A 153 7.67 -1.09 7.31
CA PHE A 153 6.99 0.18 7.52
C PHE A 153 6.02 0.53 6.37
N TYR A 154 6.48 0.41 5.12
CA TYR A 154 5.64 0.75 3.96
C TYR A 154 4.58 -0.31 3.68
N ILE A 155 4.81 -1.57 4.00
CA ILE A 155 3.79 -2.62 3.99
C ILE A 155 2.64 -2.24 4.93
N LEU A 156 2.95 -1.88 6.17
CA LEU A 156 1.96 -1.46 7.16
C LEU A 156 1.21 -0.19 6.71
N LEU A 157 1.92 0.76 6.11
CA LEU A 157 1.32 2.00 5.61
C LEU A 157 0.30 1.71 4.48
N ILE A 158 0.64 0.83 3.53
CA ILE A 158 -0.29 0.41 2.46
C ILE A 158 -1.47 -0.36 3.05
N THR A 159 -1.23 -1.24 4.03
CA THR A 159 -2.30 -1.97 4.72
C THR A 159 -3.25 -1.03 5.44
N THR A 160 -2.74 0.03 6.09
CA THR A 160 -3.57 1.10 6.66
C THR A 160 -4.45 1.76 5.60
N GLY A 161 -3.87 2.10 4.44
CA GLY A 161 -4.60 2.71 3.32
C GLY A 161 -5.72 1.82 2.78
N LEU A 162 -5.45 0.52 2.65
CA LEU A 162 -6.46 -0.47 2.26
C LEU A 162 -7.59 -0.56 3.30
N GLY A 163 -7.25 -0.60 4.59
CA GLY A 163 -8.25 -0.60 5.65
C GLY A 163 -9.16 0.63 5.61
N MET A 164 -8.57 1.81 5.43
CA MET A 164 -9.33 3.08 5.30
C MET A 164 -10.24 3.07 4.05
N ALA A 165 -9.78 2.54 2.91
CA ALA A 165 -10.59 2.40 1.71
C ALA A 165 -11.78 1.46 1.94
N VAL A 166 -11.56 0.30 2.56
CA VAL A 166 -12.64 -0.62 2.89
C VAL A 166 -13.68 0.03 3.81
N VAL A 167 -13.26 0.83 4.81
CA VAL A 167 -14.17 1.61 5.68
C VAL A 167 -15.01 2.60 4.85
N ALA A 168 -14.39 3.31 3.90
CA ALA A 168 -15.09 4.28 3.07
C ALA A 168 -16.13 3.65 2.14
N LEU A 169 -15.88 2.41 1.69
CA LEU A 169 -16.75 1.67 0.78
C LEU A 169 -17.79 0.80 1.52
N ALA A 170 -17.61 0.53 2.81
CA ALA A 170 -18.42 -0.45 3.56
C ALA A 170 -19.89 -0.06 3.61
N GLN A 171 -20.77 -0.99 3.26
CA GLN A 171 -22.24 -0.90 3.40
C GLN A 171 -22.79 -1.87 4.44
N ASP A 172 -21.97 -2.80 4.88
CA ASP A 172 -22.28 -3.82 5.84
C ASP A 172 -21.38 -3.65 7.08
N LEU A 173 -21.96 -3.91 8.25
CA LEU A 173 -21.26 -3.81 9.53
C LEU A 173 -20.03 -4.73 9.60
N PHE A 174 -20.09 -5.90 8.95
CA PHE A 174 -19.00 -6.84 8.91
C PHE A 174 -17.80 -6.29 8.09
N MET A 175 -18.06 -5.70 6.92
CA MET A 175 -17.03 -5.06 6.11
C MET A 175 -16.46 -3.82 6.79
N LEU A 176 -17.30 -3.05 7.47
CA LEU A 176 -16.87 -1.91 8.29
C LEU A 176 -15.91 -2.37 9.40
N PHE A 177 -16.26 -3.45 10.10
CA PHE A 177 -15.42 -4.01 11.16
C PHE A 177 -14.05 -4.48 10.59
N ILE A 178 -14.05 -5.22 9.49
CA ILE A 178 -12.80 -5.68 8.84
C ILE A 178 -11.92 -4.47 8.45
N GLY A 179 -12.51 -3.45 7.83
CA GLY A 179 -11.77 -2.25 7.44
C GLY A 179 -11.16 -1.50 8.64
N LEU A 180 -11.94 -1.35 9.73
CA LEU A 180 -11.48 -0.73 10.97
C LEU A 180 -10.34 -1.52 11.62
N GLU A 181 -10.47 -2.84 11.71
CA GLU A 181 -9.43 -3.71 12.28
C GLU A 181 -8.14 -3.64 11.46
N LEU A 182 -8.26 -3.70 10.13
CA LEU A 182 -7.13 -3.63 9.23
C LEU A 182 -6.37 -2.29 9.36
N ALA A 183 -7.10 -1.18 9.40
CA ALA A 183 -6.52 0.15 9.56
C ALA A 183 -5.92 0.34 10.96
N SER A 184 -6.66 -0.02 12.01
CA SER A 184 -6.26 0.18 13.41
C SER A 184 -5.05 -0.65 13.77
N PHE A 185 -5.06 -1.95 13.47
CA PHE A 185 -3.94 -2.83 13.76
C PHE A 185 -2.65 -2.35 13.10
N SER A 186 -2.71 -2.01 11.81
CA SER A 186 -1.56 -1.50 11.09
C SER A 186 -1.05 -0.18 11.67
N THR A 187 -1.95 0.72 12.06
CA THR A 187 -1.60 2.00 12.66
C THR A 187 -0.96 1.83 14.04
N TYR A 188 -1.45 0.93 14.89
CA TYR A 188 -0.83 0.65 16.20
C TYR A 188 0.61 0.17 16.06
N VAL A 189 0.86 -0.73 15.08
CA VAL A 189 2.22 -1.19 14.81
C VAL A 189 3.09 -0.05 14.27
N LEU A 190 2.53 0.84 13.42
CA LEU A 190 3.26 2.00 12.90
C LEU A 190 3.65 2.99 14.00
N VAL A 191 2.77 3.27 14.95
CA VAL A 191 3.05 4.18 16.09
C VAL A 191 4.20 3.65 16.95
N SER A 192 4.22 2.34 17.19
CA SER A 192 5.29 1.68 17.96
C SER A 192 6.53 1.31 17.14
N PHE A 193 6.59 1.72 15.87
CA PHE A 193 7.61 1.24 14.93
C PHE A 193 9.04 1.65 15.30
N LEU A 194 9.22 2.84 15.88
CA LEU A 194 10.52 3.36 16.32
C LEU A 194 10.78 3.01 17.80
N LYS A 195 10.84 1.71 18.12
CA LYS A 195 11.04 1.19 19.50
C LYS A 195 12.37 1.61 20.16
N GLU A 196 13.32 2.13 19.41
CA GLU A 196 14.62 2.59 19.92
C GLU A 196 14.54 3.98 20.56
N SER A 197 13.48 4.75 20.29
CA SER A 197 13.22 6.01 20.99
C SER A 197 12.30 5.75 22.20
N LYS A 198 12.60 6.46 23.31
CA LYS A 198 11.77 6.39 24.52
C LYS A 198 10.33 6.80 24.24
N GLU A 199 10.16 7.84 23.40
CA GLU A 199 8.85 8.34 22.98
C GLU A 199 8.08 7.31 22.13
N GLY A 200 8.75 6.56 21.24
CA GLY A 200 8.13 5.50 20.43
C GLY A 200 7.69 4.30 21.27
N THR A 201 8.40 4.01 22.37
CA THR A 201 8.05 2.93 23.30
C THR A 201 6.88 3.32 24.20
N GLU A 202 6.78 4.60 24.58
CA GLU A 202 5.67 5.12 25.41
C GLU A 202 4.38 5.32 24.58
N ALA A 203 4.48 5.53 23.27
CA ALA A 203 3.34 5.76 22.38
C ALA A 203 2.65 4.47 21.89
N GLY A 204 3.33 3.33 21.91
CA GLY A 204 2.80 2.01 21.49
C GLY A 204 2.50 1.10 22.66
#